data_37bae6e373f37cc11104ff1dec78ee14
#
_entry.id   37bae6e373f37cc11104ff1dec78ee14
#
_cell.length_a   1.000
_cell.length_b   1.000
_cell.length_c   1.000
_cell.angle_alpha   90.00
_cell.angle_beta   90.00
_cell.angle_gamma   90.00
#
_symmetry.space_group_name_H-M   'P 1'
#
loop_
_entity.id
_entity.type
_entity.pdbx_description
1 polymer ?
#
loop_
_entity_poly.entity_id
_entity_poly.type
_entity_poly.pdbx_seq_one_letter_code
_entity_poly.pdbx_strand_id
1 'polypeptide(L)'
;MFKDYLASSKQNIEQWLGEVLNSPNQEFEQLYESMNYSLMQGGKRIRPILTKAVLEMLHKEPADYKEFLCAMECIHTYSLVHDDLPAMDDDDYRRGNLTNHKVYGEGLAILAGDGLLTYAFQLMTSNTVASAQQKLDAIQCVATAAGPEGMVGGQAFDLLSEDKHIPLEELKVLHSGKTGALFNASVELGLILGSANNTTRTALMEYSNCLGLLFQITDDILDVTGTIEELGKTPGSDIRQHKSTYVSLLGLDQAKHQAYLVGSQAHDALNLVSYDTTILSALIDYLLERTN
;
A
#
# COMPACT_ATOMS: atom_id res chain seq x y z
N MET A 1 1.68 2.98 -22.82
CA MET A 1 2.66 3.76 -22.02
C MET A 1 2.51 3.53 -20.51
N PHE A 2 1.42 3.96 -19.83
CA PHE A 2 1.31 3.79 -18.36
C PHE A 2 1.20 2.31 -17.92
N LYS A 3 0.39 1.49 -18.60
CA LYS A 3 0.29 0.05 -18.32
C LYS A 3 1.63 -0.68 -18.50
N ASP A 4 2.44 -0.28 -19.48
CA ASP A 4 3.78 -0.85 -19.69
C ASP A 4 4.74 -0.43 -18.58
N TYR A 5 4.64 0.83 -18.12
CA TYR A 5 5.38 1.31 -16.94
C TYR A 5 5.04 0.52 -15.68
N LEU A 6 3.75 0.28 -15.42
CA LEU A 6 3.32 -0.54 -14.27
C LEU A 6 3.86 -1.98 -14.37
N ALA A 7 3.77 -2.59 -15.54
CA ALA A 7 4.22 -3.95 -15.77
C ALA A 7 5.75 -4.08 -15.58
N SER A 8 6.54 -3.19 -16.19
CA SER A 8 8.01 -3.19 -16.04
C SER A 8 8.44 -2.86 -14.61
N SER A 9 7.79 -1.89 -13.96
CA SER A 9 8.08 -1.54 -12.57
C SER A 9 7.76 -2.68 -11.60
N LYS A 10 6.63 -3.36 -11.80
CA LYS A 10 6.27 -4.56 -11.04
C LYS A 10 7.34 -5.64 -11.21
N GLN A 11 7.79 -5.91 -12.44
CA GLN A 11 8.84 -6.90 -12.71
C GLN A 11 10.15 -6.57 -11.99
N ASN A 12 10.60 -5.32 -12.03
CA ASN A 12 11.79 -4.87 -11.29
C ASN A 12 11.65 -5.13 -9.79
N ILE A 13 10.51 -4.73 -9.20
CA ILE A 13 10.26 -4.90 -7.76
C ILE A 13 10.22 -6.38 -7.38
N GLU A 14 9.54 -7.22 -8.16
CA GLU A 14 9.47 -8.68 -7.90
C GLU A 14 10.86 -9.34 -8.01
N GLN A 15 11.70 -8.89 -8.94
CA GLN A 15 13.09 -9.32 -9.00
C GLN A 15 13.85 -8.93 -7.72
N TRP A 16 13.77 -7.67 -7.29
CA TRP A 16 14.46 -7.19 -6.07
C TRP A 16 13.96 -7.89 -4.80
N LEU A 17 12.65 -8.16 -4.70
CA LEU A 17 12.09 -8.92 -3.58
C LEU A 17 12.66 -10.34 -3.52
N GLY A 18 12.83 -11.01 -4.65
CA GLY A 18 13.46 -12.33 -4.73
C GLY A 18 14.96 -12.33 -4.35
N GLU A 19 15.64 -11.18 -4.46
CA GLU A 19 17.05 -11.05 -4.09
C GLU A 19 17.27 -10.80 -2.59
N VAL A 20 16.33 -10.12 -1.91
CA VAL A 20 16.57 -9.62 -0.55
C VAL A 20 16.17 -10.59 0.56
N LEU A 21 15.25 -11.53 0.33
CA LEU A 21 14.72 -12.40 1.39
C LEU A 21 15.23 -13.84 1.24
N ASN A 22 16.41 -14.11 1.79
CA ASN A 22 17.05 -15.42 1.80
C ASN A 22 17.40 -15.83 3.22
N SER A 23 17.16 -17.12 3.57
CA SER A 23 17.54 -17.63 4.88
C SER A 23 19.07 -17.77 5.00
N PRO A 24 19.69 -17.18 6.02
CA PRO A 24 21.11 -17.37 6.30
C PRO A 24 21.38 -18.68 7.05
N ASN A 25 20.36 -19.39 7.53
CA ASN A 25 20.45 -20.53 8.42
C ASN A 25 19.35 -21.56 8.11
N GLN A 26 19.73 -22.83 7.99
CA GLN A 26 18.83 -23.91 7.63
C GLN A 26 17.70 -24.11 8.67
N GLU A 27 17.98 -23.87 9.96
CA GLU A 27 17.00 -24.02 11.04
C GLU A 27 15.86 -22.98 10.94
N PHE A 28 16.06 -21.87 10.21
CA PHE A 28 15.06 -20.82 9.99
C PHE A 28 14.41 -20.87 8.62
N GLU A 29 14.79 -21.86 7.78
CA GLU A 29 14.33 -21.95 6.38
C GLU A 29 12.81 -21.91 6.25
N GLN A 30 12.08 -22.66 7.09
CA GLN A 30 10.62 -22.70 7.04
C GLN A 30 9.95 -21.36 7.35
N LEU A 31 10.54 -20.54 8.23
CA LEU A 31 10.05 -19.17 8.47
C LEU A 31 10.25 -18.32 7.21
N TYR A 32 11.43 -18.36 6.60
CA TYR A 32 11.71 -17.61 5.37
C TYR A 32 10.85 -18.08 4.19
N GLU A 33 10.57 -19.37 4.07
CA GLU A 33 9.63 -19.91 3.08
C GLU A 33 8.23 -19.33 3.30
N SER A 34 7.73 -19.28 4.53
CA SER A 34 6.44 -18.72 4.89
C SER A 34 6.38 -17.21 4.58
N MET A 35 7.44 -16.44 4.92
CA MET A 35 7.55 -15.02 4.57
C MET A 35 7.55 -14.81 3.05
N ASN A 36 8.38 -15.56 2.32
CA ASN A 36 8.47 -15.51 0.86
C ASN A 36 7.15 -15.90 0.19
N TYR A 37 6.46 -16.92 0.69
CA TYR A 37 5.18 -17.35 0.17
C TYR A 37 4.21 -16.17 0.04
N SER A 38 4.00 -15.40 1.11
CA SER A 38 3.10 -14.26 1.08
C SER A 38 3.67 -13.09 0.28
N LEU A 39 4.96 -12.82 0.39
CA LEU A 39 5.61 -11.72 -0.29
C LEU A 39 5.57 -11.89 -1.82
N MET A 40 5.71 -13.13 -2.32
CA MET A 40 5.78 -13.44 -3.74
C MET A 40 4.46 -13.86 -4.37
N GLN A 41 3.34 -13.85 -3.65
CA GLN A 41 2.00 -14.16 -4.18
C GLN A 41 1.48 -13.14 -5.23
N GLY A 42 2.31 -12.23 -5.69
CA GLY A 42 1.94 -11.22 -6.67
C GLY A 42 1.28 -9.98 -6.04
N GLY A 43 0.37 -9.37 -6.77
CA GLY A 43 -0.25 -8.08 -6.41
C GLY A 43 0.17 -6.97 -7.36
N LYS A 44 -0.40 -5.77 -7.17
CA LYS A 44 -0.15 -4.61 -8.05
C LYS A 44 1.14 -3.87 -7.72
N ARG A 45 1.75 -4.11 -6.57
CA ARG A 45 2.98 -3.45 -6.09
C ARG A 45 2.90 -1.91 -6.09
N ILE A 46 1.73 -1.34 -5.91
CA ILE A 46 1.50 0.12 -6.06
C ILE A 46 2.37 0.95 -5.12
N ARG A 47 2.53 0.51 -3.86
CA ARG A 47 3.31 1.26 -2.86
C ARG A 47 4.78 1.42 -3.26
N PRO A 48 5.56 0.36 -3.52
CA PRO A 48 6.92 0.53 -4.01
C PRO A 48 6.98 1.18 -5.42
N ILE A 49 5.97 1.00 -6.29
CA ILE A 49 5.89 1.70 -7.58
C ILE A 49 5.74 3.21 -7.39
N LEU A 50 4.98 3.67 -6.40
CA LEU A 50 4.88 5.09 -6.05
C LEU A 50 6.24 5.65 -5.61
N THR A 51 6.93 4.97 -4.71
CA THR A 51 8.28 5.37 -4.28
C THR A 51 9.23 5.45 -5.48
N LYS A 52 9.17 4.45 -6.36
CA LYS A 52 9.96 4.41 -7.60
C LYS A 52 9.65 5.60 -8.50
N ALA A 53 8.37 5.90 -8.75
CA ALA A 53 7.95 7.00 -9.60
C ALA A 53 8.42 8.36 -9.07
N VAL A 54 8.37 8.57 -7.76
CA VAL A 54 8.87 9.80 -7.12
C VAL A 54 10.39 9.91 -7.24
N LEU A 55 11.14 8.81 -7.06
CA LEU A 55 12.59 8.79 -7.26
C LEU A 55 12.96 9.14 -8.71
N GLU A 56 12.31 8.51 -9.70
CA GLU A 56 12.54 8.79 -11.12
C GLU A 56 12.21 10.24 -11.47
N MET A 57 11.09 10.77 -10.97
CA MET A 57 10.71 12.18 -11.13
C MET A 57 11.81 13.11 -10.59
N LEU A 58 12.46 12.75 -9.48
CA LEU A 58 13.57 13.49 -8.88
C LEU A 58 14.94 13.14 -9.49
N HIS A 59 14.96 12.45 -10.63
CA HIS A 59 16.17 12.04 -11.36
C HIS A 59 17.12 11.16 -10.52
N LYS A 60 16.57 10.28 -9.67
CA LYS A 60 17.31 9.26 -8.93
C LYS A 60 17.13 7.89 -9.58
N GLU A 61 18.17 7.06 -9.50
CA GLU A 61 18.09 5.67 -9.94
C GLU A 61 17.41 4.81 -8.87
N PRO A 62 16.20 4.23 -9.12
CA PRO A 62 15.49 3.46 -8.08
C PRO A 62 16.22 2.22 -7.59
N ALA A 63 17.06 1.61 -8.44
CA ALA A 63 17.85 0.43 -8.07
C ALA A 63 18.85 0.71 -6.93
N ASP A 64 19.32 1.96 -6.81
CA ASP A 64 20.19 2.41 -5.72
C ASP A 64 19.47 2.39 -4.35
N TYR A 65 18.15 2.36 -4.35
CA TYR A 65 17.30 2.42 -3.16
C TYR A 65 16.38 1.21 -3.03
N LYS A 66 16.67 0.10 -3.72
CA LYS A 66 15.79 -1.08 -3.81
C LYS A 66 15.43 -1.65 -2.43
N GLU A 67 16.31 -1.57 -1.44
CA GLU A 67 16.04 -2.06 -0.08
C GLU A 67 14.87 -1.31 0.57
N PHE A 68 14.71 -0.01 0.31
CA PHE A 68 13.57 0.78 0.80
C PHE A 68 12.27 0.41 0.09
N LEU A 69 12.31 0.16 -1.22
CA LEU A 69 11.15 -0.27 -1.99
C LEU A 69 10.69 -1.66 -1.55
N CYS A 70 11.62 -2.58 -1.36
CA CYS A 70 11.35 -3.91 -0.82
C CYS A 70 10.80 -3.85 0.62
N ALA A 71 11.37 -2.99 1.46
CA ALA A 71 10.91 -2.77 2.83
C ALA A 71 9.45 -2.32 2.87
N MET A 72 9.05 -1.39 2.00
CA MET A 72 7.65 -0.94 1.90
C MET A 72 6.70 -2.09 1.54
N GLU A 73 7.10 -2.98 0.65
CA GLU A 73 6.28 -4.15 0.31
C GLU A 73 6.28 -5.19 1.45
N CYS A 74 7.38 -5.37 2.20
CA CYS A 74 7.40 -6.19 3.41
C CYS A 74 6.41 -5.66 4.46
N ILE A 75 6.40 -4.34 4.70
CA ILE A 75 5.43 -3.68 5.60
C ILE A 75 3.99 -3.92 5.13
N HIS A 76 3.71 -3.77 3.86
CA HIS A 76 2.38 -4.06 3.34
C HIS A 76 2.01 -5.55 3.45
N THR A 77 2.96 -6.45 3.18
CA THR A 77 2.70 -7.89 3.17
C THR A 77 2.46 -8.41 4.58
N TYR A 78 3.22 -7.98 5.59
CA TYR A 78 2.95 -8.41 6.97
C TYR A 78 1.53 -8.05 7.41
N SER A 79 1.05 -6.85 7.04
CA SER A 79 -0.30 -6.44 7.41
C SER A 79 -1.37 -7.36 6.80
N LEU A 80 -1.15 -7.80 5.55
CA LEU A 80 -2.06 -8.75 4.91
C LEU A 80 -2.00 -10.15 5.55
N VAL A 81 -0.80 -10.63 5.93
CA VAL A 81 -0.64 -11.93 6.59
C VAL A 81 -1.37 -11.95 7.93
N HIS A 82 -1.28 -10.86 8.72
CA HIS A 82 -1.99 -10.75 9.99
C HIS A 82 -3.48 -10.51 9.80
N ASP A 83 -3.88 -9.73 8.81
CA ASP A 83 -5.28 -9.44 8.49
C ASP A 83 -6.05 -10.72 8.13
N ASP A 84 -5.41 -11.66 7.44
CA ASP A 84 -6.00 -12.94 7.03
C ASP A 84 -6.20 -13.94 8.17
N LEU A 85 -5.64 -13.73 9.37
CA LEU A 85 -5.70 -14.68 10.49
C LEU A 85 -7.13 -14.89 11.00
N PRO A 86 -7.44 -16.06 11.61
CA PRO A 86 -8.77 -16.35 12.16
C PRO A 86 -9.24 -15.39 13.27
N ALA A 87 -8.33 -14.68 13.93
CA ALA A 87 -8.66 -13.65 14.91
C ALA A 87 -8.90 -12.26 14.28
N MET A 88 -8.81 -12.15 12.97
CA MET A 88 -8.99 -10.94 12.18
C MET A 88 -10.10 -11.19 11.13
N ASP A 89 -9.80 -11.10 9.83
CA ASP A 89 -10.80 -11.27 8.76
C ASP A 89 -11.13 -12.77 8.47
N ASP A 90 -10.36 -13.72 8.98
CA ASP A 90 -10.49 -15.19 8.77
C ASP A 90 -10.61 -15.59 7.28
N ASP A 91 -9.78 -14.99 6.44
CA ASP A 91 -9.79 -15.22 5.00
C ASP A 91 -9.04 -16.49 4.62
N ASP A 92 -9.69 -17.40 3.87
CA ASP A 92 -9.07 -18.62 3.34
C ASP A 92 -8.19 -18.36 2.12
N TYR A 93 -8.50 -17.32 1.33
CA TYR A 93 -7.84 -17.02 0.06
C TYR A 93 -7.47 -15.55 -0.06
N ARG A 94 -6.27 -15.29 -0.59
CA ARG A 94 -5.80 -13.96 -0.98
C ARG A 94 -5.14 -14.02 -2.35
N ARG A 95 -5.54 -13.14 -3.27
CA ARG A 95 -5.02 -13.10 -4.65
C ARG A 95 -5.11 -14.44 -5.38
N GLY A 96 -6.14 -15.24 -5.08
CA GLY A 96 -6.38 -16.55 -5.69
C GLY A 96 -5.55 -17.71 -5.11
N ASN A 97 -4.71 -17.45 -4.10
CA ASN A 97 -3.94 -18.47 -3.38
C ASN A 97 -4.49 -18.62 -1.96
N LEU A 98 -4.23 -19.77 -1.32
CA LEU A 98 -4.49 -19.95 0.11
C LEU A 98 -3.71 -18.91 0.91
N THR A 99 -4.32 -18.43 2.00
CA THR A 99 -3.65 -17.50 2.93
C THR A 99 -2.53 -18.20 3.71
N ASN A 100 -1.62 -17.43 4.26
CA ASN A 100 -0.43 -17.97 4.92
C ASN A 100 -0.78 -18.95 6.03
N HIS A 101 -1.75 -18.61 6.90
CA HIS A 101 -2.16 -19.48 8.00
C HIS A 101 -2.82 -20.78 7.56
N LYS A 102 -3.42 -20.84 6.37
CA LYS A 102 -3.95 -22.10 5.79
C LYS A 102 -2.85 -23.03 5.29
N VAL A 103 -1.71 -22.49 4.86
CA VAL A 103 -0.58 -23.28 4.33
C VAL A 103 0.38 -23.68 5.44
N TYR A 104 0.72 -22.76 6.35
CA TYR A 104 1.79 -22.94 7.35
C TYR A 104 1.27 -23.05 8.78
N GLY A 105 -0.03 -22.83 9.00
CA GLY A 105 -0.63 -22.75 10.34
C GLY A 105 -0.51 -21.37 10.98
N GLU A 106 -1.40 -21.09 11.93
CA GLU A 106 -1.55 -19.76 12.55
C GLU A 106 -0.26 -19.26 13.22
N GLY A 107 0.41 -20.13 13.99
CA GLY A 107 1.63 -19.75 14.71
C GLY A 107 2.76 -19.30 13.80
N LEU A 108 2.98 -20.00 12.68
CA LEU A 108 4.03 -19.63 11.73
C LEU A 108 3.61 -18.39 10.90
N ALA A 109 2.32 -18.22 10.60
CA ALA A 109 1.81 -17.04 9.95
C ALA A 109 2.00 -15.77 10.81
N ILE A 110 1.73 -15.84 12.11
CA ILE A 110 2.03 -14.74 13.05
C ILE A 110 3.51 -14.38 12.99
N LEU A 111 4.39 -15.37 13.11
CA LEU A 111 5.84 -15.15 13.08
C LEU A 111 6.34 -14.67 11.72
N ALA A 112 5.71 -15.09 10.62
CA ALA A 112 6.04 -14.60 9.28
C ALA A 112 5.70 -13.10 9.14
N GLY A 113 4.56 -12.67 9.66
CA GLY A 113 4.20 -11.24 9.73
C GLY A 113 5.18 -10.44 10.59
N ASP A 114 5.50 -10.90 11.80
CA ASP A 114 6.49 -10.28 12.69
C ASP A 114 7.88 -10.20 12.04
N GLY A 115 8.26 -11.28 11.35
CA GLY A 115 9.51 -11.37 10.61
C GLY A 115 9.57 -10.33 9.49
N LEU A 116 8.54 -10.23 8.64
CA LEU A 116 8.47 -9.24 7.56
C LEU A 116 8.49 -7.82 8.09
N LEU A 117 7.74 -7.51 9.16
CA LEU A 117 7.72 -6.20 9.80
C LEU A 117 9.12 -5.79 10.27
N THR A 118 9.79 -6.67 11.01
CA THR A 118 11.13 -6.38 11.55
C THR A 118 12.19 -6.32 10.45
N TYR A 119 12.10 -7.23 9.48
CA TYR A 119 13.02 -7.31 8.35
C TYR A 119 12.96 -6.06 7.45
N ALA A 120 11.81 -5.43 7.30
CA ALA A 120 11.68 -4.17 6.58
C ALA A 120 12.64 -3.10 7.10
N PHE A 121 12.74 -2.92 8.42
CA PHE A 121 13.66 -1.96 9.02
C PHE A 121 15.14 -2.38 8.87
N GLN A 122 15.41 -3.68 8.92
CA GLN A 122 16.75 -4.20 8.63
C GLN A 122 17.17 -3.87 7.19
N LEU A 123 16.28 -4.06 6.20
CA LEU A 123 16.54 -3.69 4.80
C LEU A 123 16.86 -2.19 4.66
N MET A 124 16.06 -1.29 5.26
CA MET A 124 16.31 0.15 5.18
C MET A 124 17.69 0.53 5.72
N THR A 125 18.14 -0.12 6.82
CA THR A 125 19.46 0.14 7.39
C THR A 125 20.59 -0.40 6.53
N SER A 126 20.39 -1.47 5.76
CA SER A 126 21.41 -2.14 4.94
C SER A 126 21.77 -1.38 3.66
N ASN A 127 20.92 -0.46 3.17
CA ASN A 127 21.22 0.32 1.98
C ASN A 127 22.55 1.07 2.11
N THR A 128 23.35 1.10 1.05
CA THR A 128 24.70 1.68 1.07
C THR A 128 24.80 3.05 0.41
N VAL A 129 23.75 3.50 -0.28
CA VAL A 129 23.73 4.78 -1.02
C VAL A 129 23.12 5.91 -0.19
N ALA A 130 22.02 5.63 0.53
CA ALA A 130 21.36 6.62 1.37
C ALA A 130 22.26 7.04 2.54
N SER A 131 22.29 8.34 2.83
CA SER A 131 22.98 8.90 4.00
C SER A 131 22.35 8.40 5.31
N ALA A 132 23.08 8.48 6.41
CA ALA A 132 22.57 8.10 7.73
C ALA A 132 21.31 8.89 8.10
N GLN A 133 21.23 10.18 7.74
CA GLN A 133 20.06 11.01 7.99
C GLN A 133 18.85 10.55 7.15
N GLN A 134 19.04 10.29 5.84
CA GLN A 134 17.97 9.77 4.99
C GLN A 134 17.43 8.42 5.49
N LYS A 135 18.30 7.54 5.98
CA LYS A 135 17.88 6.27 6.61
C LYS A 135 17.04 6.51 7.87
N LEU A 136 17.49 7.40 8.75
CA LEU A 136 16.76 7.72 9.98
C LEU A 136 15.39 8.32 9.67
N ASP A 137 15.31 9.29 8.74
CA ASP A 137 14.07 9.94 8.33
C ASP A 137 13.11 8.93 7.65
N ALA A 138 13.63 8.05 6.80
CA ALA A 138 12.87 6.99 6.15
C ALA A 138 12.30 5.97 7.15
N ILE A 139 13.11 5.52 8.11
CA ILE A 139 12.67 4.61 9.18
C ILE A 139 11.60 5.28 10.04
N GLN A 140 11.80 6.54 10.44
CA GLN A 140 10.80 7.30 11.20
C GLN A 140 9.49 7.43 10.42
N CYS A 141 9.55 7.78 9.14
CA CYS A 141 8.38 7.91 8.26
C CYS A 141 7.58 6.59 8.20
N VAL A 142 8.25 5.49 7.87
CA VAL A 142 7.60 4.18 7.71
C VAL A 142 7.10 3.63 9.05
N ALA A 143 7.86 3.80 10.14
CA ALA A 143 7.45 3.36 11.48
C ALA A 143 6.19 4.11 11.96
N THR A 144 6.09 5.42 11.71
CA THR A 144 4.90 6.21 12.04
C THR A 144 3.71 5.75 11.20
N ALA A 145 3.90 5.59 9.89
CA ALA A 145 2.81 5.21 8.98
C ALA A 145 2.31 3.77 9.18
N ALA A 146 3.18 2.84 9.55
CA ALA A 146 2.80 1.47 9.87
C ALA A 146 2.27 1.30 11.30
N GLY A 147 2.59 2.23 12.19
CA GLY A 147 2.38 2.14 13.62
C GLY A 147 0.96 2.47 14.12
N PRO A 148 0.83 2.75 15.44
CA PRO A 148 -0.47 2.97 16.09
C PRO A 148 -1.21 4.24 15.65
N GLU A 149 -0.51 5.22 15.09
CA GLU A 149 -1.12 6.44 14.52
C GLU A 149 -1.39 6.33 13.02
N GLY A 150 -1.06 5.18 12.40
CA GLY A 150 -1.23 4.89 10.99
C GLY A 150 -1.99 3.58 10.76
N MET A 151 -1.36 2.66 10.01
CA MET A 151 -2.01 1.44 9.53
C MET A 151 -2.53 0.53 10.67
N VAL A 152 -1.74 0.30 11.72
CA VAL A 152 -2.16 -0.54 12.87
C VAL A 152 -3.32 0.12 13.62
N GLY A 153 -3.29 1.45 13.82
CA GLY A 153 -4.39 2.19 14.42
C GLY A 153 -5.66 2.15 13.57
N GLY A 154 -5.51 2.31 12.24
CA GLY A 154 -6.61 2.19 11.30
C GLY A 154 -7.23 0.78 11.29
N GLN A 155 -6.41 -0.27 11.35
CA GLN A 155 -6.87 -1.66 11.44
C GLN A 155 -7.59 -1.95 12.76
N ALA A 156 -7.06 -1.43 13.89
CA ALA A 156 -7.74 -1.54 15.17
C ALA A 156 -9.10 -0.82 15.16
N PHE A 157 -9.18 0.33 14.51
CA PHE A 157 -10.44 1.06 14.36
C PHE A 157 -11.42 0.32 13.44
N ASP A 158 -10.93 -0.34 12.37
CA ASP A 158 -11.75 -1.17 11.49
C ASP A 158 -12.42 -2.32 12.27
N LEU A 159 -11.64 -3.12 12.99
CA LEU A 159 -12.15 -4.19 13.87
C LEU A 159 -13.17 -3.69 14.90
N LEU A 160 -12.91 -2.56 15.53
CA LEU A 160 -13.82 -1.96 16.52
C LEU A 160 -15.10 -1.42 15.89
N SER A 161 -15.11 -1.22 14.57
CA SER A 161 -16.23 -0.68 13.79
C SER A 161 -17.06 -1.77 13.09
N GLU A 162 -16.68 -3.03 13.17
CA GLU A 162 -17.46 -4.15 12.65
C GLU A 162 -18.88 -4.15 13.23
N ASP A 163 -19.86 -4.48 12.42
CA ASP A 163 -21.30 -4.45 12.76
C ASP A 163 -21.81 -3.09 13.26
N LYS A 164 -21.07 -1.99 13.03
CA LYS A 164 -21.48 -0.65 13.41
C LYS A 164 -21.62 0.25 12.19
N HIS A 165 -22.62 1.14 12.26
CA HIS A 165 -22.77 2.22 11.31
C HIS A 165 -21.92 3.41 11.77
N ILE A 166 -20.77 3.65 11.12
CA ILE A 166 -19.92 4.80 11.40
C ILE A 166 -20.24 5.95 10.42
N PRO A 167 -20.22 7.22 10.87
CA PRO A 167 -20.43 8.35 9.98
C PRO A 167 -19.24 8.55 9.01
N LEU A 168 -19.48 9.28 7.93
CA LEU A 168 -18.49 9.51 6.86
C LEU A 168 -17.15 10.07 7.38
N GLU A 169 -17.17 10.95 8.37
CA GLU A 169 -15.95 11.54 8.93
C GLU A 169 -15.10 10.49 9.68
N GLU A 170 -15.72 9.55 10.37
CA GLU A 170 -15.03 8.43 11.00
C GLU A 170 -14.50 7.44 9.96
N LEU A 171 -15.27 7.18 8.90
CA LEU A 171 -14.82 6.35 7.76
C LEU A 171 -13.57 6.94 7.10
N LYS A 172 -13.51 8.27 6.93
CA LYS A 172 -12.33 8.95 6.40
C LYS A 172 -11.10 8.74 7.30
N VAL A 173 -11.26 8.83 8.63
CA VAL A 173 -10.17 8.58 9.59
C VAL A 173 -9.69 7.13 9.49
N LEU A 174 -10.61 6.17 9.45
CA LEU A 174 -10.30 4.74 9.28
C LEU A 174 -9.48 4.51 8.01
N HIS A 175 -9.96 5.00 6.86
CA HIS A 175 -9.30 4.82 5.58
C HIS A 175 -7.96 5.56 5.49
N SER A 176 -7.86 6.75 6.08
CA SER A 176 -6.61 7.50 6.17
C SER A 176 -5.54 6.73 6.96
N GLY A 177 -5.91 6.09 8.07
CA GLY A 177 -5.01 5.24 8.85
C GLY A 177 -4.70 3.93 8.14
N LYS A 178 -5.71 3.08 7.95
CA LYS A 178 -5.56 1.70 7.45
C LYS A 178 -4.84 1.65 6.09
N THR A 179 -5.17 2.55 5.18
CA THR A 179 -4.66 2.53 3.80
C THR A 179 -3.84 3.78 3.44
N GLY A 180 -4.37 4.96 3.72
CA GLY A 180 -3.77 6.23 3.30
C GLY A 180 -2.37 6.45 3.87
N ALA A 181 -2.12 6.05 5.13
CA ALA A 181 -0.83 6.22 5.79
C ALA A 181 0.33 5.57 5.00
N LEU A 182 0.15 4.36 4.48
CA LEU A 182 1.18 3.71 3.68
C LEU A 182 1.31 4.29 2.26
N PHE A 183 0.25 4.85 1.67
CA PHE A 183 0.36 5.62 0.43
C PHE A 183 1.21 6.87 0.65
N ASN A 184 0.93 7.61 1.72
CA ASN A 184 1.69 8.79 2.12
C ASN A 184 3.16 8.45 2.39
N ALA A 185 3.42 7.38 3.13
CA ALA A 185 4.78 6.92 3.39
C ALA A 185 5.52 6.52 2.10
N SER A 186 4.83 5.95 1.12
CA SER A 186 5.44 5.58 -0.17
C SER A 186 5.93 6.79 -0.95
N VAL A 187 5.14 7.86 -0.98
CA VAL A 187 5.51 9.12 -1.63
C VAL A 187 6.61 9.82 -0.83
N GLU A 188 6.42 9.94 0.48
CA GLU A 188 7.37 10.60 1.39
C GLU A 188 8.75 9.93 1.39
N LEU A 189 8.79 8.61 1.30
CA LEU A 189 10.03 7.84 1.18
C LEU A 189 10.81 8.24 -0.08
N GLY A 190 10.13 8.36 -1.22
CA GLY A 190 10.75 8.86 -2.45
C GLY A 190 11.26 10.31 -2.32
N LEU A 191 10.53 11.17 -1.61
CA LEU A 191 10.92 12.57 -1.35
C LEU A 191 12.15 12.67 -0.43
N ILE A 192 12.22 11.86 0.62
CA ILE A 192 13.37 11.79 1.55
C ILE A 192 14.61 11.33 0.78
N LEU A 193 14.52 10.20 0.10
CA LEU A 193 15.64 9.59 -0.62
C LEU A 193 16.08 10.45 -1.81
N GLY A 194 15.13 11.10 -2.48
CA GLY A 194 15.37 12.03 -3.58
C GLY A 194 15.87 13.41 -3.15
N SER A 195 15.85 13.72 -1.85
CA SER A 195 16.20 15.04 -1.29
C SER A 195 15.37 16.18 -1.90
N ALA A 196 14.06 15.99 -1.97
CA ALA A 196 13.13 16.96 -2.54
C ALA A 196 13.09 18.26 -1.74
N ASN A 197 12.90 19.40 -2.43
CA ASN A 197 12.67 20.67 -1.77
C ASN A 197 11.28 20.77 -1.13
N ASN A 198 11.08 21.72 -0.22
CA ASN A 198 9.84 21.84 0.54
C ASN A 198 8.59 22.11 -0.33
N THR A 199 8.72 22.86 -1.42
CA THR A 199 7.59 23.12 -2.32
C THR A 199 7.10 21.84 -2.99
N THR A 200 8.01 21.06 -3.56
CA THR A 200 7.72 19.76 -4.15
C THR A 200 7.16 18.80 -3.11
N ARG A 201 7.74 18.78 -1.90
CA ARG A 201 7.26 17.93 -0.80
C ARG A 201 5.81 18.26 -0.43
N THR A 202 5.48 19.54 -0.22
CA THR A 202 4.12 19.94 0.13
C THR A 202 3.12 19.52 -0.95
N ALA A 203 3.42 19.78 -2.22
CA ALA A 203 2.54 19.41 -3.32
C ALA A 203 2.34 17.90 -3.46
N LEU A 204 3.42 17.11 -3.34
CA LEU A 204 3.32 15.65 -3.45
C LEU A 204 2.69 14.99 -2.22
N MET A 205 2.77 15.57 -1.05
CA MET A 205 2.01 15.08 0.11
C MET A 205 0.52 15.33 -0.04
N GLU A 206 0.11 16.47 -0.59
CA GLU A 206 -1.30 16.72 -0.95
C GLU A 206 -1.79 15.73 -2.02
N TYR A 207 -1.01 15.54 -3.09
CA TYR A 207 -1.27 14.50 -4.09
C TYR A 207 -1.47 13.13 -3.44
N SER A 208 -0.59 12.74 -2.52
CA SER A 208 -0.61 11.43 -1.87
C SER A 208 -1.85 11.24 -0.99
N ASN A 209 -2.25 12.27 -0.25
CA ASN A 209 -3.47 12.27 0.54
C ASN A 209 -4.70 12.02 -0.35
N CYS A 210 -4.78 12.76 -1.46
CA CYS A 210 -5.86 12.57 -2.43
C CYS A 210 -5.81 11.18 -3.07
N LEU A 211 -4.62 10.67 -3.42
CA LEU A 211 -4.48 9.36 -4.05
C LEU A 211 -4.92 8.22 -3.13
N GLY A 212 -4.54 8.25 -1.84
CA GLY A 212 -4.96 7.26 -0.85
C GLY A 212 -6.48 7.26 -0.64
N LEU A 213 -7.09 8.43 -0.58
CA LEU A 213 -8.53 8.61 -0.49
C LEU A 213 -9.24 8.11 -1.77
N LEU A 214 -8.74 8.49 -2.95
CA LEU A 214 -9.27 8.04 -4.24
C LEU A 214 -9.22 6.53 -4.35
N PHE A 215 -8.11 5.90 -3.94
CA PHE A 215 -7.95 4.45 -3.94
C PHE A 215 -9.07 3.76 -3.15
N GLN A 216 -9.38 4.25 -1.95
CA GLN A 216 -10.45 3.69 -1.12
C GLN A 216 -11.84 3.90 -1.72
N ILE A 217 -12.16 5.11 -2.21
CA ILE A 217 -13.45 5.37 -2.85
C ILE A 217 -13.64 4.47 -4.07
N THR A 218 -12.58 4.28 -4.87
CA THR A 218 -12.65 3.42 -6.07
C THR A 218 -12.73 1.95 -5.72
N ASP A 219 -12.10 1.49 -4.64
CA ASP A 219 -12.25 0.11 -4.15
C ASP A 219 -13.68 -0.15 -3.67
N ASP A 220 -14.29 0.76 -2.91
CA ASP A 220 -15.69 0.67 -2.45
C ASP A 220 -16.69 0.63 -3.65
N ILE A 221 -16.43 1.44 -4.68
CA ILE A 221 -17.24 1.44 -5.91
C ILE A 221 -17.11 0.10 -6.63
N LEU A 222 -15.89 -0.41 -6.75
CA LEU A 222 -15.61 -1.68 -7.42
C LEU A 222 -16.17 -2.89 -6.67
N ASP A 223 -16.23 -2.86 -5.34
CA ASP A 223 -16.87 -3.96 -4.58
C ASP A 223 -18.36 -4.12 -4.95
N VAL A 224 -19.02 -3.05 -5.38
CA VAL A 224 -20.44 -3.08 -5.80
C VAL A 224 -20.62 -3.27 -7.30
N THR A 225 -19.70 -2.73 -8.13
CA THR A 225 -19.86 -2.67 -9.60
C THR A 225 -18.95 -3.62 -10.37
N GLY A 226 -17.89 -4.09 -9.75
CA GLY A 226 -16.83 -4.87 -10.42
C GLY A 226 -17.19 -6.34 -10.61
N THR A 227 -16.38 -7.02 -11.42
CA THR A 227 -16.46 -8.46 -11.67
C THR A 227 -15.43 -9.22 -10.80
N ILE A 228 -15.60 -10.54 -10.66
CA ILE A 228 -14.61 -11.41 -9.96
C ILE A 228 -13.23 -11.29 -10.61
N GLU A 229 -13.17 -11.13 -11.93
CA GLU A 229 -11.92 -11.02 -12.70
C GLU A 229 -11.17 -9.71 -12.38
N GLU A 230 -11.89 -8.61 -12.14
CA GLU A 230 -11.32 -7.30 -11.82
C GLU A 230 -10.90 -7.16 -10.35
N LEU A 231 -11.68 -7.75 -9.45
CA LEU A 231 -11.49 -7.67 -8.00
C LEU A 231 -10.53 -8.73 -7.47
N GLY A 232 -10.48 -9.90 -8.11
CA GLY A 232 -9.77 -11.09 -7.57
C GLY A 232 -10.45 -11.71 -6.34
N LYS A 233 -11.65 -11.22 -5.97
CA LYS A 233 -12.54 -11.73 -4.90
C LYS A 233 -14.00 -11.60 -5.36
N THR A 234 -14.92 -12.24 -4.63
CA THR A 234 -16.37 -12.14 -4.93
C THR A 234 -16.86 -10.72 -4.62
N PRO A 235 -17.51 -10.01 -5.58
CA PRO A 235 -18.12 -8.70 -5.33
C PRO A 235 -19.11 -8.72 -4.17
N GLY A 236 -19.32 -7.56 -3.51
CA GLY A 236 -20.24 -7.40 -2.40
C GLY A 236 -19.74 -7.99 -1.09
N SER A 237 -18.41 -8.13 -0.92
CA SER A 237 -17.81 -8.57 0.34
C SER A 237 -18.14 -7.61 1.48
N ASP A 238 -18.07 -6.31 1.23
CA ASP A 238 -18.30 -5.27 2.23
C ASP A 238 -19.76 -5.24 2.69
N ILE A 239 -20.70 -5.51 1.79
CA ILE A 239 -22.13 -5.65 2.13
C ILE A 239 -22.36 -6.86 3.03
N ARG A 240 -21.70 -8.01 2.73
CA ARG A 240 -21.84 -9.23 3.54
C ARG A 240 -21.23 -9.09 4.95
N GLN A 241 -20.18 -8.29 5.06
CA GLN A 241 -19.50 -7.99 6.32
C GLN A 241 -20.09 -6.77 7.05
N HIS A 242 -21.19 -6.21 6.56
CA HIS A 242 -21.87 -5.02 7.12
C HIS A 242 -20.93 -3.83 7.32
N LYS A 243 -19.90 -3.68 6.49
CA LYS A 243 -18.93 -2.57 6.56
C LYS A 243 -19.55 -1.27 6.05
N SER A 244 -19.24 -0.18 6.73
CA SER A 244 -19.54 1.17 6.22
C SER A 244 -18.58 1.49 5.08
N THR A 245 -19.11 1.92 3.92
CA THR A 245 -18.35 2.28 2.73
C THR A 245 -18.83 3.62 2.18
N TYR A 246 -18.06 4.25 1.28
CA TYR A 246 -18.53 5.46 0.57
C TYR A 246 -19.84 5.19 -0.17
N VAL A 247 -20.00 4.00 -0.77
CA VAL A 247 -21.21 3.65 -1.50
C VAL A 247 -22.39 3.43 -0.55
N SER A 248 -22.21 2.76 0.59
CA SER A 248 -23.29 2.54 1.56
C SER A 248 -23.76 3.83 2.23
N LEU A 249 -22.85 4.80 2.44
CA LEU A 249 -23.16 6.08 3.12
C LEU A 249 -23.70 7.17 2.17
N LEU A 250 -23.20 7.23 0.94
CA LEU A 250 -23.52 8.32 -0.01
C LEU A 250 -24.37 7.86 -1.18
N GLY A 251 -24.42 6.56 -1.47
CA GLY A 251 -24.93 6.02 -2.72
C GLY A 251 -23.88 6.07 -3.85
N LEU A 252 -24.06 5.19 -4.86
CA LEU A 252 -23.08 4.97 -5.93
C LEU A 252 -22.75 6.24 -6.73
N ASP A 253 -23.77 7.01 -7.13
CA ASP A 253 -23.56 8.21 -7.95
C ASP A 253 -22.76 9.29 -7.20
N GLN A 254 -23.03 9.48 -5.92
CA GLN A 254 -22.30 10.44 -5.10
C GLN A 254 -20.88 9.94 -4.80
N ALA A 255 -20.69 8.64 -4.59
CA ALA A 255 -19.35 8.06 -4.44
C ALA A 255 -18.50 8.28 -5.70
N LYS A 256 -19.04 8.05 -6.90
CA LYS A 256 -18.40 8.34 -8.18
C LYS A 256 -18.06 9.83 -8.33
N HIS A 257 -18.99 10.70 -7.95
CA HIS A 257 -18.73 12.15 -7.96
C HIS A 257 -17.61 12.55 -7.01
N GLN A 258 -17.56 11.98 -5.81
CA GLN A 258 -16.46 12.21 -4.86
C GLN A 258 -15.13 11.69 -5.42
N ALA A 259 -15.08 10.52 -6.04
CA ALA A 259 -13.87 10.01 -6.68
C ALA A 259 -13.34 11.01 -7.74
N TYR A 260 -14.22 11.55 -8.58
CA TYR A 260 -13.84 12.55 -9.58
C TYR A 260 -13.29 13.84 -8.95
N LEU A 261 -13.94 14.37 -7.90
CA LEU A 261 -13.49 15.59 -7.21
C LEU A 261 -12.10 15.39 -6.57
N VAL A 262 -11.90 14.26 -5.89
CA VAL A 262 -10.61 13.92 -5.26
C VAL A 262 -9.52 13.72 -6.33
N GLY A 263 -9.84 13.08 -7.45
CA GLY A 263 -8.93 12.95 -8.58
C GLY A 263 -8.52 14.32 -9.16
N SER A 264 -9.46 15.25 -9.31
CA SER A 264 -9.16 16.62 -9.74
C SER A 264 -8.23 17.34 -8.77
N GLN A 265 -8.46 17.24 -7.47
CA GLN A 265 -7.58 17.80 -6.44
C GLN A 265 -6.16 17.22 -6.51
N ALA A 266 -6.04 15.91 -6.76
CA ALA A 266 -4.74 15.26 -6.95
C ALA A 266 -4.00 15.82 -8.18
N HIS A 267 -4.68 16.05 -9.31
CA HIS A 267 -4.10 16.70 -10.49
C HIS A 267 -3.68 18.14 -10.20
N ASP A 268 -4.50 18.90 -9.47
CA ASP A 268 -4.18 20.30 -9.09
C ASP A 268 -2.92 20.36 -8.23
N ALA A 269 -2.74 19.43 -7.30
CA ALA A 269 -1.51 19.30 -6.52
C ALA A 269 -0.28 19.03 -7.40
N LEU A 270 -0.39 18.14 -8.39
CA LEU A 270 0.69 17.84 -9.33
C LEU A 270 1.06 19.04 -10.21
N ASN A 271 0.11 19.92 -10.55
CA ASN A 271 0.37 21.13 -11.33
C ASN A 271 1.29 22.14 -10.62
N LEU A 272 1.48 21.99 -9.31
CA LEU A 272 2.41 22.82 -8.52
C LEU A 272 3.85 22.29 -8.54
N VAL A 273 4.06 21.09 -9.10
CA VAL A 273 5.36 20.42 -9.13
C VAL A 273 6.10 20.80 -10.42
N SER A 274 7.34 21.25 -10.31
CA SER A 274 8.17 21.67 -11.45
C SER A 274 8.91 20.52 -12.17
N TYR A 275 8.66 19.28 -11.78
CA TYR A 275 9.21 18.07 -12.40
C TYR A 275 8.18 17.41 -13.33
N ASP A 276 8.61 16.42 -14.11
CA ASP A 276 7.71 15.61 -14.92
C ASP A 276 6.88 14.68 -14.03
N THR A 277 5.58 14.96 -13.93
CA THR A 277 4.61 14.20 -13.11
C THR A 277 3.74 13.26 -13.95
N THR A 278 4.09 12.99 -15.21
CA THR A 278 3.27 12.21 -16.14
C THR A 278 2.85 10.85 -15.58
N ILE A 279 3.76 10.14 -14.91
CA ILE A 279 3.45 8.83 -14.32
C ILE A 279 2.52 8.94 -13.11
N LEU A 280 2.73 9.94 -12.25
CA LEU A 280 1.87 10.17 -11.08
C LEU A 280 0.46 10.62 -11.50
N SER A 281 0.36 11.47 -12.53
CA SER A 281 -0.91 11.89 -13.14
C SER A 281 -1.65 10.68 -13.74
N ALA A 282 -0.97 9.85 -14.52
CA ALA A 282 -1.56 8.67 -15.14
C ALA A 282 -2.05 7.63 -14.11
N LEU A 283 -1.50 7.61 -12.90
CA LEU A 283 -2.01 6.74 -11.83
C LEU A 283 -3.38 7.20 -11.31
N ILE A 284 -3.62 8.54 -11.24
CA ILE A 284 -4.95 9.08 -10.89
C ILE A 284 -5.96 8.61 -11.94
N ASP A 285 -5.65 8.84 -13.22
CA ASP A 285 -6.53 8.48 -14.34
C ASP A 285 -6.83 6.98 -14.34
N TYR A 286 -5.81 6.14 -14.11
CA TYR A 286 -5.98 4.69 -14.00
C TYR A 286 -6.94 4.28 -12.87
N LEU A 287 -6.90 4.95 -11.70
CA LEU A 287 -7.83 4.66 -10.62
C LEU A 287 -9.26 5.09 -10.98
N LEU A 288 -9.43 6.26 -11.61
CA LEU A 288 -10.74 6.74 -12.05
C LEU A 288 -11.36 5.89 -13.17
N GLU A 289 -10.54 5.39 -14.11
CA GLU A 289 -11.01 4.50 -15.19
C GLU A 289 -11.59 3.17 -14.66
N ARG A 290 -11.13 2.70 -13.52
CA ARG A 290 -11.63 1.45 -12.90
C ARG A 290 -13.07 1.56 -12.41
N THR A 291 -13.64 2.74 -12.27
CA THR A 291 -14.99 3.01 -11.73
C THR A 291 -16.04 3.33 -12.79
N ASN A 292 -15.67 3.34 -14.08
CA ASN A 292 -16.52 3.70 -15.21
C ASN A 292 -17.04 2.49 -15.96
#